data_69b0e87db837f01dbf954aeb2048b59e
#
_entry.id   69b0e87db837f01dbf954aeb2048b59e
#
_cell.length_a   1.000
_cell.length_b   1.000
_cell.length_c   1.000
_cell.angle_alpha   90.00
_cell.angle_beta   90.00
_cell.angle_gamma   90.00
#
_symmetry.space_group_name_H-M   'P 1'
#
loop_
_entity.id
_entity.type
_entity.pdbx_description
1 polymer ?
#
loop_
_entity_poly.entity_id
_entity_poly.type
_entity_poly.pdbx_seq_one_letter_code
_entity_poly.pdbx_strand_id
1 'polypeptide(L)'
;MNVFITRKIPSRGIEMLSAKGYTVALNPEDRVLTKEELIAFLKGDRYDAVLCLLTDTIDVEVLDAGKASGVRIFANYAAGFDNIDVKAATELGIL
;
A
#
# COMPACT_ATOMS: atom_id res chain seq x y z
N MET A 1 -4.77 -9.17 9.92
CA MET A 1 -4.74 -7.99 9.06
C MET A 1 -4.07 -8.32 7.75
N ASN A 2 -4.67 -7.90 6.65
CA ASN A 2 -4.12 -8.15 5.31
C ASN A 2 -3.34 -6.93 4.84
N VAL A 3 -2.07 -7.13 4.48
CA VAL A 3 -1.16 -6.06 4.07
C VAL A 3 -0.71 -6.30 2.64
N PHE A 4 -0.85 -5.29 1.77
CA PHE A 4 -0.29 -5.32 0.44
C PHE A 4 1.00 -4.50 0.39
N ILE A 5 2.05 -5.09 -0.17
CA ILE A 5 3.34 -4.42 -0.36
C ILE A 5 3.54 -4.19 -1.85
N THR A 6 3.70 -2.94 -2.25
CA THR A 6 3.73 -2.55 -3.66
C THR A 6 4.98 -2.98 -4.40
N ARG A 7 6.05 -3.30 -3.68
CA ARG A 7 7.31 -3.78 -4.25
C ARG A 7 8.08 -4.55 -3.20
N LYS A 8 8.97 -5.46 -3.65
CA LYS A 8 9.81 -6.25 -2.74
C LYS A 8 10.63 -5.34 -1.82
N ILE A 9 10.56 -5.62 -0.53
CA ILE A 9 11.38 -5.00 0.51
C ILE A 9 12.32 -6.03 1.09
N PRO A 10 13.31 -5.66 1.94
CA PRO A 10 14.15 -6.64 2.62
C PRO A 10 13.30 -7.69 3.35
N SER A 11 13.71 -8.95 3.27
CA SER A 11 12.95 -10.08 3.83
C SER A 11 12.66 -9.95 5.31
N ARG A 12 13.52 -9.26 6.07
CA ARG A 12 13.30 -9.02 7.49
C ARG A 12 12.00 -8.27 7.77
N GLY A 13 11.66 -7.27 6.94
CA GLY A 13 10.41 -6.52 7.07
C GLY A 13 9.21 -7.43 6.86
N ILE A 14 9.27 -8.29 5.85
CA ILE A 14 8.21 -9.26 5.57
C ILE A 14 8.07 -10.25 6.71
N GLU A 15 9.19 -10.76 7.23
CA GLU A 15 9.20 -11.68 8.35
C GLU A 15 8.58 -11.07 9.61
N MET A 16 8.87 -9.80 9.88
CA MET A 16 8.31 -9.09 11.03
C MET A 16 6.80 -8.97 10.95
N LEU A 17 6.27 -8.67 9.77
CA LEU A 17 4.81 -8.59 9.55
C LEU A 17 4.17 -9.96 9.70
N SER A 18 4.78 -11.00 9.13
CA SER A 18 4.27 -12.36 9.23
C SER A 18 4.30 -12.87 10.68
N ALA A 19 5.34 -12.51 11.43
CA ALA A 19 5.46 -12.87 12.85
C ALA A 19 4.37 -12.23 13.71
N LYS A 20 3.81 -11.11 13.29
CA LYS A 20 2.67 -10.47 13.96
C LYS A 20 1.34 -11.10 13.59
N GLY A 21 1.33 -12.12 12.76
CA GLY A 21 0.11 -12.80 12.31
C GLY A 21 -0.58 -12.11 11.14
N TYR A 22 0.07 -11.16 10.48
CA TYR A 22 -0.48 -10.48 9.32
C TYR A 22 -0.31 -11.32 8.06
N THR A 23 -1.31 -11.31 7.19
CA THR A 23 -1.22 -11.92 5.87
C THR A 23 -0.62 -10.89 4.92
N VAL A 24 0.51 -11.23 4.31
CA VAL A 24 1.25 -10.32 3.44
C VAL A 24 1.09 -10.75 2.00
N ALA A 25 0.59 -9.85 1.16
CA ALA A 25 0.57 -10.00 -0.28
C ALA A 25 1.61 -9.05 -0.87
N LEU A 26 2.42 -9.53 -1.80
CA LEU A 26 3.54 -8.79 -2.36
C LEU A 26 3.37 -8.68 -3.88
N ASN A 27 3.72 -7.51 -4.45
CA ASN A 27 3.85 -7.41 -5.90
C ASN A 27 4.80 -8.52 -6.39
N PRO A 28 4.36 -9.41 -7.29
CA PRO A 28 5.19 -10.54 -7.73
C PRO A 28 6.40 -10.13 -8.56
N GLU A 29 6.41 -8.91 -9.08
CA GLU A 29 7.53 -8.40 -9.87
C GLU A 29 8.31 -7.36 -9.06
N ASP A 30 9.65 -7.39 -9.19
CA ASP A 30 10.52 -6.40 -8.53
C ASP A 30 10.63 -5.15 -9.41
N ARG A 31 9.54 -4.42 -9.52
CA ARG A 31 9.45 -3.16 -10.26
C ARG A 31 8.36 -2.27 -9.69
N VAL A 32 8.40 -1.00 -10.04
CA VAL A 32 7.35 -0.05 -9.70
C VAL A 32 6.10 -0.39 -10.49
N LEU A 33 4.96 -0.49 -9.81
CA LEU A 33 3.67 -0.69 -10.45
C LEU A 33 3.20 0.61 -11.10
N THR A 34 2.54 0.50 -12.25
CA THR A 34 1.82 1.65 -12.79
C THR A 34 0.61 1.92 -11.89
N LYS A 35 0.05 3.12 -11.99
CA LYS A 35 -1.16 3.50 -11.23
C LYS A 35 -2.30 2.51 -11.50
N GLU A 36 -2.52 2.15 -12.76
CA GLU A 36 -3.56 1.22 -13.16
C GLU A 36 -3.34 -0.17 -12.56
N GLU A 37 -2.10 -0.63 -12.56
CA GLU A 37 -1.75 -1.93 -11.95
C GLU A 37 -1.98 -1.91 -10.45
N LEU A 38 -1.57 -0.85 -9.78
CA LEU A 38 -1.75 -0.70 -8.34
C LEU A 38 -3.24 -0.70 -7.98
N ILE A 39 -4.05 0.04 -8.71
CA ILE A 39 -5.49 0.07 -8.49
C ILE A 39 -6.10 -1.31 -8.73
N ALA A 40 -5.67 -2.02 -9.75
CA ALA A 40 -6.15 -3.38 -10.03
C ALA A 40 -5.82 -4.34 -8.90
N PHE A 41 -4.62 -4.27 -8.33
CA PHE A 41 -4.25 -5.08 -7.17
C PHE A 41 -5.13 -4.77 -5.96
N LEU A 42 -5.38 -3.49 -5.68
CA LEU A 42 -6.20 -3.08 -4.54
C LEU A 42 -7.65 -3.53 -4.69
N LYS A 43 -8.17 -3.56 -5.91
CA LYS A 43 -9.53 -4.02 -6.18
C LYS A 43 -9.67 -5.54 -6.22
N GLY A 44 -8.57 -6.25 -6.39
CA GLY A 44 -8.56 -7.70 -6.55
C GLY A 44 -8.75 -8.49 -5.26
N ASP A 45 -8.61 -7.84 -4.11
CA ASP A 45 -8.74 -8.48 -2.81
C ASP A 45 -9.06 -7.42 -1.75
N ARG A 46 -9.21 -7.85 -0.51
CA ARG A 46 -9.41 -6.94 0.61
C ARG A 46 -8.10 -6.77 1.36
N TYR A 47 -7.72 -5.52 1.57
CA TYR A 47 -6.52 -5.18 2.33
C TYR A 47 -6.87 -4.18 3.44
N ASP A 48 -6.16 -4.28 4.55
CA ASP A 48 -6.30 -3.35 5.68
C ASP A 48 -5.26 -2.25 5.63
N ALA A 49 -4.07 -2.56 5.09
CA ALA A 49 -2.96 -1.64 4.99
C ALA A 49 -2.18 -1.86 3.70
N VAL A 50 -1.57 -0.79 3.21
CA VAL A 50 -0.66 -0.81 2.07
C VAL A 50 0.67 -0.25 2.50
N LEU A 51 1.74 -1.01 2.29
CA LEU A 51 3.10 -0.55 2.46
C LEU A 51 3.64 -0.17 1.09
N CYS A 52 3.90 1.11 0.86
CA CYS A 52 4.35 1.64 -0.42
C CYS A 52 5.76 2.23 -0.31
N LEU A 53 6.32 2.59 -1.45
CA LEU A 53 7.64 3.18 -1.57
C LEU A 53 7.51 4.58 -2.14
N LEU A 54 8.57 5.40 -2.01
CA LEU A 54 8.57 6.76 -2.56
C LEU A 54 8.41 6.80 -4.09
N THR A 55 8.71 5.69 -4.76
CA THR A 55 8.53 5.55 -6.21
C THR A 55 7.07 5.35 -6.62
N ASP A 56 6.18 5.05 -5.67
CA ASP A 56 4.75 4.90 -5.93
C ASP A 56 4.06 6.25 -5.80
N THR A 57 3.16 6.55 -6.72
CA THR A 57 2.31 7.75 -6.63
C THR A 57 0.97 7.38 -6.01
N ILE A 58 0.73 7.86 -4.80
CA ILE A 58 -0.48 7.57 -4.05
C ILE A 58 -1.39 8.81 -4.11
N ASP A 59 -2.08 8.94 -5.22
CA ASP A 59 -3.01 10.06 -5.45
C ASP A 59 -4.45 9.70 -5.01
N VAL A 60 -5.38 10.61 -5.28
CA VAL A 60 -6.77 10.43 -4.85
C VAL A 60 -7.41 9.18 -5.44
N GLU A 61 -7.09 8.81 -6.68
CA GLU A 61 -7.65 7.61 -7.31
C GLU A 61 -7.17 6.33 -6.63
N VAL A 62 -5.88 6.27 -6.29
CA VAL A 62 -5.28 5.13 -5.58
C VAL A 62 -5.86 5.04 -4.16
N LEU A 63 -5.95 6.16 -3.47
CA LEU A 63 -6.51 6.22 -2.12
C LEU A 63 -7.98 5.79 -2.11
N ASP A 64 -8.75 6.23 -3.08
CA ASP A 64 -10.17 5.87 -3.20
C ASP A 64 -10.35 4.37 -3.47
N ALA A 65 -9.53 3.80 -4.35
CA ALA A 65 -9.53 2.37 -4.62
C ALA A 65 -9.15 1.57 -3.36
N GLY A 66 -8.17 2.04 -2.60
CA GLY A 66 -7.76 1.43 -1.34
C GLY A 66 -8.88 1.45 -0.32
N LYS A 67 -9.52 2.60 -0.14
CA LYS A 67 -10.64 2.74 0.80
C LYS A 67 -11.78 1.78 0.44
N ALA A 68 -12.11 1.67 -0.84
CA ALA A 68 -13.16 0.75 -1.31
C ALA A 68 -12.81 -0.71 -0.99
N SER A 69 -11.53 -1.05 -0.94
CA SER A 69 -11.04 -2.40 -0.59
C SER A 69 -10.88 -2.62 0.91
N GLY A 70 -11.12 -1.60 1.73
CA GLY A 70 -11.01 -1.69 3.18
C GLY A 70 -9.71 -1.14 3.74
N VAL A 71 -8.84 -0.55 2.93
CA VAL A 71 -7.55 0.00 3.39
C VAL A 71 -7.79 1.21 4.29
N ARG A 72 -7.16 1.19 5.46
CA ARG A 72 -7.25 2.24 6.47
C ARG A 72 -5.95 3.00 6.67
N ILE A 73 -4.84 2.45 6.19
CA ILE A 73 -3.52 3.06 6.34
C ILE A 73 -2.66 2.81 5.11
N PHE A 74 -1.97 3.86 4.67
CA PHE A 74 -0.88 3.78 3.70
C PHE A 74 0.41 4.19 4.43
N ALA A 75 1.41 3.33 4.39
CA ALA A 75 2.70 3.60 5.02
C ALA A 75 3.81 3.54 3.99
N ASN A 76 4.74 4.47 4.05
CA ASN A 76 5.94 4.45 3.20
C ASN A 76 7.05 3.65 3.86
N TYR A 77 7.71 2.82 3.07
CA TYR A 77 8.96 2.19 3.47
C TYR A 77 10.12 3.12 3.10
N ALA A 78 10.11 4.32 3.69
CA ALA A 78 11.13 5.34 3.47
C ALA A 78 10.82 6.55 4.36
N ALA A 79 11.75 7.51 4.42
CA ALA A 79 11.50 8.79 5.05
C ALA A 79 10.67 9.68 4.12
N GLY A 80 9.75 10.47 4.67
CA GLY A 80 8.94 11.41 3.90
C GLY A 80 7.64 10.83 3.36
N PHE A 81 6.83 11.68 2.73
CA PHE A 81 5.51 11.33 2.24
C PHE A 81 5.09 12.13 1.00
N ASP A 82 6.04 12.68 0.25
CA ASP A 82 5.76 13.53 -0.91
C ASP A 82 5.00 12.80 -2.02
N ASN A 83 5.08 11.47 -2.05
CA ASN A 83 4.39 10.63 -3.01
C ASN A 83 2.92 10.36 -2.66
N ILE A 84 2.45 10.79 -1.49
CA ILE A 84 1.09 10.55 -1.01
C ILE A 84 0.33 11.89 -0.96
N ASP A 85 -0.86 11.90 -1.53
CA ASP A 85 -1.77 13.04 -1.40
C ASP A 85 -2.38 13.02 0.01
N VAL A 86 -1.70 13.68 0.95
CA VAL A 86 -2.08 13.70 2.36
C VAL A 86 -3.44 14.35 2.57
N LYS A 87 -3.77 15.38 1.79
CA LYS A 87 -5.06 16.04 1.88
C LYS A 87 -6.19 15.08 1.50
N ALA A 88 -6.04 14.37 0.39
CA ALA A 88 -7.04 13.39 -0.05
C ALA A 88 -7.15 12.25 0.96
N ALA A 89 -6.03 11.77 1.50
CA ALA A 89 -6.04 10.73 2.52
C ALA A 89 -6.82 11.16 3.76
N THR A 90 -6.57 12.38 4.23
CA THR A 90 -7.28 12.94 5.39
C THR A 90 -8.78 13.04 5.13
N GLU A 91 -9.17 13.52 3.96
CA GLU A 91 -10.59 13.63 3.57
C GLU A 91 -11.29 12.27 3.50
N LEU A 92 -10.56 11.22 3.11
CA LEU A 92 -11.08 9.85 3.04
C LEU A 92 -11.00 9.10 4.37
N GLY A 93 -10.38 9.68 5.40
CA GLY A 93 -10.21 9.04 6.70
C GLY A 93 -9.13 7.95 6.70
N ILE A 94 -8.14 8.05 5.82
CA ILE A 94 -7.01 7.12 5.72
C ILE A 94 -5.80 7.70 6.47
N LEU A 95 -5.15 6.87 7.25
CA LEU A 95 -3.95 7.21 8.01
C LEU A 95 -2.67 7.09 7.19
#